data_1c98dfd8079463795d30e250948b2689
#
_entry.id   1c98dfd8079463795d30e250948b2689
#
_cell.length_a   1.000
_cell.length_b   1.000
_cell.length_c   1.000
_cell.angle_alpha   90.00
_cell.angle_beta   90.00
_cell.angle_gamma   90.00
#
_symmetry.space_group_name_H-M   'P 1'
#
loop_
_entity.id
_entity.type
_entity.pdbx_description
1 polymer ?
#
loop_
_entity_poly.entity_id
_entity_poly.type
_entity_poly.pdbx_seq_one_letter_code
_entity_poly.pdbx_strand_id
1 'polypeptide(L)'
;TIEDSVYVLRAVWALYEAEAKKEDLTVLLRWFQWAAKLWDDIAADEYVRAFPADLLELLEKVYRITGIPAMLKLARTLSASTMNWSGVLTATPIQTPVSKAVSAEELDAGLKKENGDLEGYYTRLALTTNAAALADGARAALARGWLNGSATEMNAAKTGWEKISRYHGAICGGLTANPMLAGGNPSTGIFNDTLGAWAEAFVCAGMGAHAVWAWDELERLVFNALPACVEETRVQLVQRVNSLAAQETQQGSFALTLGRLARGYALAIQSAVTAWVDGFAVNMLIPGKYAVCDNKMVLTIDAQGERYAIKMHMKNDQKAFFHMRLPAWASSSEILVNGAPTAEYRLVDGCIGIERVWHDGDEIVAVLEQPVMRHNSA
;
A
#
# COMPACT_ATOMS: atom_id res chain seq x y z
N THR A 1 18.44 15.44 9.73
CA THR A 1 18.19 15.52 8.28
C THR A 1 16.72 15.74 7.98
N ILE A 2 16.36 16.08 6.76
CA ILE A 2 14.95 16.16 6.32
C ILE A 2 14.33 14.76 6.35
N GLU A 3 15.06 13.74 5.97
CA GLU A 3 14.65 12.34 6.06
C GLU A 3 14.19 11.97 7.48
N ASP A 4 14.99 12.27 8.50
CA ASP A 4 14.61 12.01 9.91
C ASP A 4 13.32 12.74 10.29
N SER A 5 13.17 13.98 9.84
CA SER A 5 11.95 14.76 10.08
C SER A 5 10.71 14.10 9.46
N VAL A 6 10.83 13.55 8.26
CA VAL A 6 9.73 12.84 7.59
C VAL A 6 9.26 11.63 8.40
N TYR A 7 10.17 10.83 8.96
CA TYR A 7 9.80 9.71 9.83
C TYR A 7 9.09 10.17 11.10
N VAL A 8 9.55 11.25 11.72
CA VAL A 8 8.87 11.83 12.90
C VAL A 8 7.48 12.33 12.55
N LEU A 9 7.31 13.04 11.42
CA LEU A 9 6.01 13.53 10.98
C LEU A 9 5.03 12.38 10.70
N ARG A 10 5.51 11.30 10.08
CA ARG A 10 4.71 10.08 9.87
C ARG A 10 4.25 9.45 11.18
N ALA A 11 5.13 9.41 12.20
CA ALA A 11 4.78 8.92 13.54
C ALA A 11 3.72 9.80 14.21
N VAL A 12 3.87 11.13 14.14
CA VAL A 12 2.88 12.08 14.68
C VAL A 12 1.55 11.94 13.95
N TRP A 13 1.57 11.73 12.63
CA TRP A 13 0.35 11.47 11.87
C TRP A 13 -0.33 10.17 12.31
N ALA A 14 0.42 9.09 12.52
CA ALA A 14 -0.13 7.82 12.98
C ALA A 14 -0.77 7.94 14.38
N LEU A 15 -0.19 8.75 15.28
CA LEU A 15 -0.80 9.08 16.58
C LEU A 15 -2.12 9.84 16.39
N TYR A 16 -2.15 10.82 15.49
CA TYR A 16 -3.37 11.55 15.18
C TYR A 16 -4.46 10.63 14.61
N GLU A 17 -4.13 9.71 13.70
CA GLU A 17 -5.08 8.72 13.18
C GLU A 17 -5.63 7.79 14.26
N ALA A 18 -4.81 7.43 15.26
CA ALA A 18 -5.20 6.54 16.34
C ALA A 18 -6.05 7.22 17.43
N GLU A 19 -5.76 8.46 17.76
CA GLU A 19 -6.30 9.14 18.96
C GLU A 19 -7.12 10.39 18.64
N ALA A 20 -7.08 10.88 17.42
CA ALA A 20 -7.74 12.11 16.93
C ALA A 20 -7.43 13.36 17.80
N LYS A 21 -6.25 13.40 18.43
CA LYS A 21 -5.83 14.52 19.28
C LYS A 21 -5.47 15.74 18.45
N LYS A 22 -6.06 16.89 18.77
CA LYS A 22 -5.78 18.16 18.07
C LYS A 22 -4.34 18.63 18.24
N GLU A 23 -3.69 18.24 19.33
CA GLU A 23 -2.30 18.54 19.64
C GLU A 23 -1.36 17.96 18.58
N ASP A 24 -1.59 16.72 18.13
CA ASP A 24 -0.78 16.05 17.12
C ASP A 24 -0.90 16.79 15.77
N LEU A 25 -2.13 17.12 15.37
CA LEU A 25 -2.36 17.93 14.16
C LEU A 25 -1.68 19.30 14.27
N THR A 26 -1.67 19.90 15.47
CA THR A 26 -1.01 21.20 15.71
C THR A 26 0.51 21.08 15.54
N VAL A 27 1.13 19.98 15.95
CA VAL A 27 2.56 19.73 15.72
C VAL A 27 2.87 19.70 14.23
N LEU A 28 2.09 18.95 13.43
CA LEU A 28 2.25 18.88 11.99
C LEU A 28 2.10 20.26 11.32
N LEU A 29 1.06 21.01 11.70
CA LEU A 29 0.83 22.36 11.15
C LEU A 29 1.98 23.31 11.48
N ARG A 30 2.51 23.29 12.70
CA ARG A 30 3.64 24.11 13.09
C ARG A 30 4.89 23.76 12.31
N TRP A 31 5.14 22.47 12.08
CA TRP A 31 6.27 22.04 11.28
C TRP A 31 6.14 22.54 9.84
N PHE A 32 4.97 22.39 9.20
CA PHE A 32 4.74 22.88 7.84
C PHE A 32 4.82 24.41 7.75
N GLN A 33 4.35 25.15 8.77
CA GLN A 33 4.51 26.60 8.84
C GLN A 33 5.96 27.05 8.92
N TRP A 34 6.78 26.29 9.67
CA TRP A 34 8.22 26.53 9.72
C TRP A 34 8.87 26.15 8.37
N ALA A 35 8.59 24.95 7.87
CA ALA A 35 9.13 24.42 6.63
C ALA A 35 8.79 25.29 5.42
N ALA A 36 7.63 25.94 5.41
CA ALA A 36 7.22 26.83 4.32
C ALA A 36 8.19 27.99 4.07
N LYS A 37 9.01 28.37 5.05
CA LYS A 37 10.04 29.41 4.91
C LYS A 37 11.31 28.92 4.22
N LEU A 38 11.52 27.61 4.20
CA LEU A 38 12.67 26.92 3.65
C LEU A 38 12.25 25.91 2.58
N TRP A 39 11.04 26.10 2.00
CA TRP A 39 10.43 25.06 1.19
C TRP A 39 11.18 24.79 -0.12
N ASP A 40 11.79 25.80 -0.70
CA ASP A 40 12.60 25.63 -1.91
C ASP A 40 13.85 24.79 -1.63
N ASP A 41 14.49 24.97 -0.48
CA ASP A 41 15.64 24.17 -0.05
C ASP A 41 15.20 22.73 0.27
N ILE A 42 14.06 22.55 0.96
CA ILE A 42 13.50 21.23 1.25
C ILE A 42 13.12 20.50 -0.03
N ALA A 43 12.50 21.19 -0.97
CA ALA A 43 12.11 20.62 -2.25
C ALA A 43 13.31 20.30 -3.17
N ALA A 44 14.46 20.93 -2.93
CA ALA A 44 15.71 20.65 -3.62
C ALA A 44 16.54 19.53 -2.96
N ASP A 45 16.20 19.12 -1.74
CA ASP A 45 16.88 18.02 -1.03
C ASP A 45 16.80 16.72 -1.83
N GLU A 46 17.91 15.99 -1.94
CA GLU A 46 18.01 14.80 -2.79
C GLU A 46 17.09 13.67 -2.35
N TYR A 47 16.97 13.42 -1.04
CA TYR A 47 16.05 12.42 -0.52
C TYR A 47 14.61 12.78 -0.86
N VAL A 48 14.22 14.02 -0.65
CA VAL A 48 12.86 14.50 -0.93
C VAL A 48 12.53 14.45 -2.43
N ARG A 49 13.49 14.74 -3.29
CA ARG A 49 13.32 14.61 -4.75
C ARG A 49 13.18 13.16 -5.20
N ALA A 50 13.90 12.25 -4.56
CA ALA A 50 13.85 10.82 -4.84
C ALA A 50 12.58 10.17 -4.26
N PHE A 51 12.24 10.48 -3.02
CA PHE A 51 11.16 9.87 -2.24
C PHE A 51 10.13 10.91 -1.74
N PRO A 52 9.40 11.57 -2.62
CA PRO A 52 8.46 12.63 -2.22
C PRO A 52 7.16 12.12 -1.61
N ALA A 53 6.87 10.81 -1.72
CA ALA A 53 5.59 10.22 -1.40
C ALA A 53 5.11 10.58 0.02
N ASP A 54 5.96 10.41 1.02
CA ASP A 54 5.61 10.63 2.42
C ASP A 54 5.19 12.08 2.71
N LEU A 55 5.94 13.06 2.18
CA LEU A 55 5.59 14.47 2.34
C LEU A 55 4.35 14.86 1.53
N LEU A 56 4.21 14.35 0.31
CA LEU A 56 3.03 14.60 -0.52
C LEU A 56 1.76 14.06 0.13
N GLU A 57 1.82 12.82 0.65
CA GLU A 57 0.71 12.20 1.37
C GLU A 57 0.35 12.94 2.66
N LEU A 58 1.35 13.35 3.45
CA LEU A 58 1.11 14.13 4.67
C LEU A 58 0.45 15.48 4.37
N LEU A 59 0.93 16.18 3.35
CA LEU A 59 0.34 17.46 2.90
C LEU A 59 -1.10 17.28 2.42
N GLU A 60 -1.36 16.20 1.66
CA GLU A 60 -2.71 15.84 1.21
C GLU A 60 -3.64 15.58 2.40
N LYS A 61 -3.23 14.72 3.32
CA LYS A 61 -4.01 14.31 4.49
C LYS A 61 -4.30 15.51 5.41
N VAL A 62 -3.29 16.34 5.69
CA VAL A 62 -3.46 17.57 6.47
C VAL A 62 -4.40 18.54 5.75
N TYR A 63 -4.28 18.71 4.43
CA TYR A 63 -5.19 19.53 3.64
C TYR A 63 -6.65 19.04 3.71
N ARG A 64 -6.88 17.74 3.55
CA ARG A 64 -8.23 17.15 3.61
C ARG A 64 -8.94 17.43 4.94
N ILE A 65 -8.20 17.41 6.05
CA ILE A 65 -8.77 17.65 7.39
C ILE A 65 -8.96 19.12 7.67
N THR A 66 -7.98 19.96 7.27
CA THR A 66 -7.95 21.38 7.68
C THR A 66 -8.50 22.34 6.67
N GLY A 67 -8.52 21.96 5.39
CA GLY A 67 -8.87 22.87 4.28
C GLY A 67 -7.87 23.99 4.04
N ILE A 68 -6.68 23.98 4.69
CA ILE A 68 -5.69 25.07 4.61
C ILE A 68 -5.02 25.10 3.22
N PRO A 69 -5.28 26.14 2.36
CA PRO A 69 -4.77 26.15 0.99
C PRO A 69 -3.24 26.16 0.88
N ALA A 70 -2.54 26.62 1.93
CA ALA A 70 -1.09 26.63 1.98
C ALA A 70 -0.51 25.19 1.85
N MET A 71 -1.17 24.18 2.41
CA MET A 71 -0.72 22.77 2.29
C MET A 71 -0.73 22.31 0.83
N LEU A 72 -1.80 22.66 0.11
CA LEU A 72 -1.89 22.33 -1.33
C LEU A 72 -0.85 23.07 -2.16
N LYS A 73 -0.52 24.32 -1.80
CA LYS A 73 0.55 25.08 -2.47
C LYS A 73 1.91 24.40 -2.25
N LEU A 74 2.24 24.03 -1.01
CA LEU A 74 3.49 23.33 -0.71
C LEU A 74 3.58 22.00 -1.47
N ALA A 75 2.50 21.22 -1.49
CA ALA A 75 2.46 19.96 -2.23
C ALA A 75 2.68 20.14 -3.74
N ARG A 76 2.13 21.17 -4.35
CA ARG A 76 2.35 21.47 -5.79
C ARG A 76 3.79 21.88 -6.09
N THR A 77 4.39 22.73 -5.24
CA THR A 77 5.81 23.11 -5.37
C THR A 77 6.69 21.87 -5.29
N LEU A 78 6.48 21.02 -4.27
CA LEU A 78 7.21 19.78 -4.09
C LEU A 78 7.05 18.85 -5.30
N SER A 79 5.81 18.63 -5.73
CA SER A 79 5.51 17.76 -6.89
C SER A 79 6.21 18.21 -8.18
N ALA A 80 6.45 19.50 -8.35
CA ALA A 80 7.14 20.04 -9.53
C ALA A 80 8.66 19.80 -9.52
N SER A 81 9.28 19.65 -8.34
CA SER A 81 10.73 19.47 -8.18
C SER A 81 11.17 18.01 -8.11
N THR A 82 10.21 17.06 -7.96
CA THR A 82 10.51 15.65 -7.74
C THR A 82 10.67 14.86 -9.03
N MET A 83 11.23 13.66 -8.90
CA MET A 83 11.36 12.70 -10.00
C MET A 83 9.99 12.40 -10.64
N ASN A 84 9.96 12.28 -11.96
CA ASN A 84 8.74 11.91 -12.69
C ASN A 84 8.46 10.40 -12.57
N TRP A 85 7.98 9.99 -11.40
CA TRP A 85 7.67 8.59 -11.12
C TRP A 85 6.59 8.01 -12.02
N SER A 86 5.60 8.79 -12.43
CA SER A 86 4.58 8.34 -13.40
C SER A 86 5.22 7.94 -14.73
N GLY A 87 6.16 8.72 -15.22
CA GLY A 87 6.92 8.39 -16.43
C GLY A 87 7.81 7.16 -16.26
N VAL A 88 8.45 7.00 -15.10
CA VAL A 88 9.26 5.81 -14.79
C VAL A 88 8.41 4.54 -14.78
N LEU A 89 7.30 4.55 -14.08
CA LEU A 89 6.42 3.39 -13.93
C LEU A 89 5.75 2.99 -15.26
N THR A 90 5.47 3.95 -16.13
CA THR A 90 4.86 3.67 -17.44
C THR A 90 5.89 3.29 -18.51
N ALA A 91 7.18 3.55 -18.28
CA ALA A 91 8.25 3.12 -19.19
C ALA A 91 8.36 1.59 -19.26
N THR A 92 9.12 1.10 -20.22
CA THR A 92 9.39 -0.34 -20.33
C THR A 92 10.26 -0.79 -19.17
N PRO A 93 9.82 -1.75 -18.32
CA PRO A 93 10.60 -2.20 -17.18
C PRO A 93 11.76 -3.07 -17.64
N ILE A 94 12.75 -3.25 -16.76
CA ILE A 94 13.77 -4.28 -16.90
C ILE A 94 13.06 -5.64 -16.87
N GLN A 95 13.24 -6.43 -17.94
CA GLN A 95 12.55 -7.72 -18.13
C GLN A 95 13.36 -8.93 -17.59
N THR A 96 14.63 -8.70 -17.29
CA THR A 96 15.55 -9.70 -16.76
C THR A 96 16.03 -9.28 -15.37
N PRO A 97 16.62 -10.20 -14.56
CA PRO A 97 17.27 -9.80 -13.33
C PRO A 97 18.24 -8.64 -13.55
N VAL A 98 18.22 -7.64 -12.67
CA VAL A 98 19.10 -6.45 -12.79
C VAL A 98 20.57 -6.88 -12.91
N SER A 99 20.99 -7.89 -12.14
CA SER A 99 22.35 -8.46 -12.22
C SER A 99 22.75 -9.03 -13.59
N LYS A 100 21.78 -9.26 -14.49
CA LYS A 100 22.04 -9.71 -15.88
C LYS A 100 21.91 -8.57 -16.89
N ALA A 101 21.16 -7.53 -16.54
CA ALA A 101 20.88 -6.40 -17.43
C ALA A 101 21.87 -5.24 -17.23
N VAL A 102 22.43 -5.11 -16.03
CA VAL A 102 23.33 -4.03 -15.61
C VAL A 102 24.53 -4.66 -14.93
N SER A 103 25.73 -4.33 -15.32
CA SER A 103 26.94 -4.80 -14.68
C SER A 103 27.11 -4.20 -13.27
N ALA A 104 27.89 -4.85 -12.41
CA ALA A 104 28.20 -4.31 -11.10
C ALA A 104 28.93 -2.96 -11.20
N GLU A 105 29.81 -2.83 -12.21
CA GLU A 105 30.53 -1.58 -12.48
C GLU A 105 29.60 -0.45 -12.93
N GLU A 106 28.62 -0.75 -13.79
CA GLU A 106 27.63 0.23 -14.23
C GLU A 106 26.71 0.66 -13.08
N LEU A 107 26.31 -0.28 -12.24
CA LEU A 107 25.50 0.01 -11.06
C LEU A 107 26.29 0.87 -10.06
N ASP A 108 27.56 0.54 -9.81
CA ASP A 108 28.45 1.29 -8.92
C ASP A 108 28.82 2.68 -9.51
N ALA A 109 29.02 2.77 -10.81
CA ALA A 109 29.24 4.03 -11.50
C ALA A 109 27.98 4.93 -11.48
N GLY A 110 26.80 4.31 -11.67
CA GLY A 110 25.50 4.99 -11.54
C GLY A 110 25.26 5.49 -10.11
N LEU A 111 25.78 4.83 -9.10
CA LEU A 111 25.74 5.29 -7.70
C LEU A 111 26.68 6.48 -7.44
N LYS A 112 27.68 6.71 -8.29
CA LYS A 112 28.67 7.79 -8.09
C LYS A 112 28.27 9.11 -8.72
N LYS A 113 27.66 9.11 -9.88
CA LYS A 113 27.10 10.33 -10.50
C LYS A 113 26.38 10.05 -11.81
N GLU A 114 25.10 10.35 -11.89
CA GLU A 114 24.38 10.52 -13.17
C GLU A 114 24.14 12.00 -13.44
N ASN A 115 24.69 12.49 -14.56
CA ASN A 115 24.39 13.75 -15.25
C ASN A 115 23.42 14.73 -14.54
N GLY A 116 23.80 15.21 -13.37
CA GLY A 116 23.29 16.46 -12.82
C GLY A 116 22.05 16.40 -11.96
N ASP A 117 21.28 15.31 -11.90
CA ASP A 117 19.99 15.36 -11.20
C ASP A 117 19.97 14.76 -9.79
N LEU A 118 20.63 13.63 -9.54
CA LEU A 118 20.70 12.99 -8.22
C LEU A 118 22.07 12.31 -8.06
N GLU A 119 22.66 12.34 -6.87
CA GLU A 119 23.97 11.76 -6.58
C GLU A 119 23.89 10.53 -5.65
N GLY A 120 24.90 9.66 -5.68
CA GLY A 120 25.04 8.56 -4.75
C GLY A 120 23.92 7.53 -4.85
N TYR A 121 23.25 7.24 -3.73
CA TYR A 121 22.18 6.24 -3.66
C TYR A 121 20.90 6.64 -4.39
N TYR A 122 20.75 7.89 -4.76
CA TYR A 122 19.52 8.42 -5.37
C TYR A 122 19.62 8.56 -6.88
N THR A 123 20.61 7.91 -7.51
CA THR A 123 20.70 7.95 -8.99
C THR A 123 19.45 7.33 -9.62
N ARG A 124 19.10 7.82 -10.80
CA ARG A 124 17.97 7.30 -11.54
C ARG A 124 18.05 5.77 -11.72
N LEU A 125 19.25 5.26 -12.06
CA LEU A 125 19.46 3.81 -12.23
C LEU A 125 19.17 3.05 -10.94
N ALA A 126 19.71 3.48 -9.79
CA ALA A 126 19.49 2.85 -8.51
C ALA A 126 18.01 2.84 -8.16
N LEU A 127 17.32 3.98 -8.29
CA LEU A 127 15.90 4.11 -7.96
C LEU A 127 14.99 3.26 -8.86
N THR A 128 15.26 3.22 -10.17
CA THR A 128 14.40 2.50 -11.15
C THR A 128 14.64 0.99 -11.15
N THR A 129 15.67 0.50 -10.49
CA THR A 129 16.01 -0.92 -10.36
C THR A 129 15.72 -1.49 -8.97
N ASN A 130 15.59 -0.63 -7.96
CA ASN A 130 15.28 -1.02 -6.59
C ASN A 130 13.78 -1.25 -6.41
N ALA A 131 13.40 -2.44 -5.96
CA ALA A 131 12.00 -2.84 -5.84
C ALA A 131 11.20 -2.05 -4.79
N ALA A 132 11.84 -1.61 -3.70
CA ALA A 132 11.20 -0.76 -2.68
C ALA A 132 11.06 0.69 -3.16
N ALA A 133 12.08 1.22 -3.85
CA ALA A 133 12.01 2.57 -4.42
C ALA A 133 10.89 2.70 -5.47
N LEU A 134 10.64 1.65 -6.25
CA LEU A 134 9.53 1.59 -7.20
C LEU A 134 8.16 1.65 -6.50
N ALA A 135 8.03 1.05 -5.31
CA ALA A 135 6.81 1.15 -4.50
C ALA A 135 6.60 2.59 -3.98
N ASP A 136 7.65 3.24 -3.49
CA ASP A 136 7.60 4.65 -3.08
C ASP A 136 7.27 5.55 -4.29
N GLY A 137 7.84 5.23 -5.46
CA GLY A 137 7.49 5.89 -6.73
C GLY A 137 6.02 5.72 -7.12
N ALA A 138 5.43 4.55 -6.87
CA ALA A 138 4.01 4.31 -7.11
C ALA A 138 3.13 5.20 -6.20
N ARG A 139 3.48 5.33 -4.93
CA ARG A 139 2.82 6.25 -3.99
C ARG A 139 2.95 7.71 -4.42
N ALA A 140 4.14 8.11 -4.86
CA ALA A 140 4.38 9.46 -5.38
C ALA A 140 3.53 9.77 -6.62
N ALA A 141 3.39 8.81 -7.55
CA ALA A 141 2.53 8.95 -8.72
C ALA A 141 1.04 9.10 -8.35
N LEU A 142 0.56 8.32 -7.37
CA LEU A 142 -0.80 8.42 -6.83
C LEU A 142 -1.06 9.79 -6.21
N ALA A 143 -0.14 10.27 -5.34
CA ALA A 143 -0.26 11.56 -4.70
C ALA A 143 -0.25 12.73 -5.72
N ARG A 144 0.61 12.66 -6.74
CA ARG A 144 0.60 13.64 -7.84
C ARG A 144 -0.68 13.60 -8.64
N GLY A 145 -1.18 12.40 -8.96
CA GLY A 145 -2.43 12.23 -9.67
C GLY A 145 -3.60 12.86 -8.93
N TRP A 146 -3.65 12.68 -7.63
CA TRP A 146 -4.63 13.36 -6.79
C TRP A 146 -4.48 14.90 -6.82
N LEU A 147 -3.26 15.41 -6.62
CA LEU A 147 -2.98 16.86 -6.63
C LEU A 147 -3.36 17.55 -7.95
N ASN A 148 -3.17 16.85 -9.06
CA ASN A 148 -3.38 17.37 -10.40
C ASN A 148 -4.76 17.02 -10.96
N GLY A 149 -5.56 16.20 -10.27
CA GLY A 149 -6.80 15.62 -10.79
C GLY A 149 -6.56 14.73 -12.03
N SER A 150 -5.41 14.07 -12.10
CA SER A 150 -4.94 13.32 -13.26
C SER A 150 -5.13 11.82 -13.09
N ALA A 151 -6.15 11.25 -13.72
CA ALA A 151 -6.37 9.81 -13.75
C ALA A 151 -5.17 9.05 -14.40
N THR A 152 -4.50 9.66 -15.36
CA THR A 152 -3.32 9.08 -16.01
C THR A 152 -2.18 8.89 -15.03
N GLU A 153 -1.90 9.88 -14.19
CA GLU A 153 -0.86 9.77 -13.15
C GLU A 153 -1.26 8.74 -12.09
N MET A 154 -2.51 8.71 -11.64
CA MET A 154 -3.00 7.68 -10.71
C MET A 154 -2.90 6.26 -11.30
N ASN A 155 -3.25 6.09 -12.57
CA ASN A 155 -3.15 4.80 -13.27
C ASN A 155 -1.69 4.36 -13.51
N ALA A 156 -0.72 5.25 -13.43
CA ALA A 156 0.69 4.89 -13.59
C ALA A 156 1.16 3.86 -12.54
N ALA A 157 0.64 3.93 -11.32
CA ALA A 157 0.94 2.95 -10.27
C ALA A 157 0.49 1.53 -10.69
N LYS A 158 -0.74 1.39 -11.21
CA LYS A 158 -1.26 0.12 -11.74
C LYS A 158 -0.45 -0.39 -12.91
N THR A 159 -0.22 0.47 -13.89
CA THR A 159 0.54 0.13 -15.11
C THR A 159 1.97 -0.31 -14.75
N GLY A 160 2.61 0.38 -13.81
CA GLY A 160 3.93 0.03 -13.32
C GLY A 160 3.93 -1.33 -12.63
N TRP A 161 2.99 -1.56 -11.72
CA TRP A 161 2.85 -2.85 -11.04
C TRP A 161 2.64 -4.01 -12.02
N GLU A 162 1.69 -3.90 -12.95
CA GLU A 162 1.39 -4.93 -13.94
C GLU A 162 2.59 -5.28 -14.83
N LYS A 163 3.39 -4.25 -15.22
CA LYS A 163 4.60 -4.45 -16.01
C LYS A 163 5.72 -5.10 -15.20
N ILE A 164 5.97 -4.61 -14.00
CA ILE A 164 7.08 -5.08 -13.16
C ILE A 164 6.78 -6.49 -12.63
N SER A 165 5.57 -6.74 -12.13
CA SER A 165 5.18 -8.04 -11.59
C SER A 165 5.15 -9.15 -12.64
N ARG A 166 4.92 -8.82 -13.90
CA ARG A 166 5.00 -9.80 -15.01
C ARG A 166 6.36 -10.46 -15.11
N TYR A 167 7.45 -9.73 -14.84
CA TYR A 167 8.82 -10.22 -15.01
C TYR A 167 9.53 -10.53 -13.69
N HIS A 168 9.06 -9.93 -12.60
CA HIS A 168 9.70 -10.02 -11.28
C HIS A 168 8.72 -10.40 -10.17
N GLY A 169 7.47 -10.74 -10.50
CA GLY A 169 6.47 -11.14 -9.51
C GLY A 169 6.80 -12.46 -8.83
N ALA A 170 6.55 -12.53 -7.53
CA ALA A 170 6.63 -13.75 -6.75
C ALA A 170 5.26 -14.43 -6.64
N ILE A 171 5.22 -15.75 -6.61
CA ILE A 171 3.97 -16.53 -6.49
C ILE A 171 3.21 -16.19 -5.22
N CYS A 172 3.94 -16.00 -4.11
CA CYS A 172 3.37 -15.62 -2.82
C CYS A 172 2.98 -14.13 -2.70
N GLY A 173 3.08 -13.36 -3.78
CA GLY A 173 2.86 -11.92 -3.81
C GLY A 173 4.15 -11.11 -3.66
N GLY A 174 4.11 -9.85 -4.09
CA GLY A 174 5.27 -8.96 -4.11
C GLY A 174 6.22 -9.23 -5.28
N LEU A 175 7.42 -8.66 -5.18
CA LEU A 175 8.45 -8.75 -6.22
C LEU A 175 9.69 -9.48 -5.71
N THR A 176 10.24 -10.38 -6.51
CA THR A 176 11.55 -10.97 -6.23
C THR A 176 12.63 -9.90 -6.36
N ALA A 177 13.39 -9.73 -5.30
CA ALA A 177 14.37 -8.66 -5.22
C ALA A 177 15.51 -8.99 -4.24
N ASN A 178 16.66 -8.28 -4.42
CA ASN A 178 17.85 -8.44 -3.59
C ASN A 178 18.70 -7.15 -3.53
N PRO A 179 18.29 -6.04 -2.98
CA PRO A 179 17.01 -5.32 -3.07
C PRO A 179 16.61 -4.94 -4.50
N MET A 180 17.50 -5.14 -5.48
CA MET A 180 17.24 -4.89 -6.90
C MET A 180 16.34 -5.98 -7.49
N LEU A 181 15.55 -5.65 -8.50
CA LEU A 181 14.66 -6.59 -9.20
C LEU A 181 15.43 -7.81 -9.70
N ALA A 182 15.00 -9.00 -9.30
CA ALA A 182 15.79 -10.23 -9.46
C ALA A 182 15.19 -11.28 -10.42
N GLY A 183 14.12 -10.94 -11.15
CA GLY A 183 13.45 -11.82 -12.10
C GLY A 183 12.39 -12.69 -11.45
N GLY A 184 11.68 -13.50 -12.26
CA GLY A 184 10.57 -14.35 -11.81
C GLY A 184 10.97 -15.75 -11.28
N ASN A 185 12.25 -16.01 -10.98
CA ASN A 185 12.67 -17.31 -10.50
C ASN A 185 12.14 -17.57 -9.09
N PRO A 186 11.36 -18.64 -8.86
CA PRO A 186 10.78 -18.94 -7.54
C PRO A 186 11.83 -19.20 -6.44
N SER A 187 13.07 -19.57 -6.79
CA SER A 187 14.16 -19.76 -5.82
C SER A 187 14.80 -18.45 -5.37
N THR A 188 14.52 -17.35 -6.05
CA THR A 188 14.95 -16.01 -5.63
C THR A 188 13.97 -15.48 -4.59
N GLY A 189 14.44 -15.08 -3.44
CA GLY A 189 13.59 -14.58 -2.38
C GLY A 189 13.06 -13.16 -2.62
N ILE A 190 12.17 -12.72 -1.74
CA ILE A 190 11.67 -11.37 -1.66
C ILE A 190 12.38 -10.68 -0.50
N PHE A 191 12.97 -9.53 -0.75
CA PHE A 191 13.58 -8.73 0.30
C PHE A 191 12.49 -8.07 1.16
N ASN A 192 12.59 -8.17 2.49
CA ASN A 192 11.52 -7.76 3.41
C ASN A 192 11.12 -6.29 3.28
N ASP A 193 12.07 -5.41 3.03
CA ASP A 193 11.80 -3.98 2.83
C ASP A 193 10.85 -3.75 1.64
N THR A 194 11.01 -4.55 0.59
CA THR A 194 10.13 -4.55 -0.59
C THR A 194 8.68 -4.89 -0.24
N LEU A 195 8.47 -5.87 0.66
CA LEU A 195 7.13 -6.27 1.08
C LEU A 195 6.40 -5.14 1.81
N GLY A 196 7.07 -4.51 2.79
CA GLY A 196 6.51 -3.38 3.51
C GLY A 196 6.20 -2.20 2.59
N ALA A 197 7.12 -1.87 1.67
CA ALA A 197 6.94 -0.78 0.73
C ALA A 197 5.75 -0.99 -0.22
N TRP A 198 5.61 -2.20 -0.79
CA TRP A 198 4.48 -2.51 -1.67
C TRP A 198 3.16 -2.64 -0.92
N ALA A 199 3.16 -3.12 0.33
CA ALA A 199 1.95 -3.09 1.16
C ALA A 199 1.45 -1.65 1.35
N GLU A 200 2.34 -0.70 1.65
CA GLU A 200 1.98 0.73 1.72
C GLU A 200 1.45 1.25 0.37
N ALA A 201 2.10 0.91 -0.74
CA ALA A 201 1.68 1.38 -2.06
C ALA A 201 0.29 0.84 -2.45
N PHE A 202 -0.02 -0.42 -2.14
CA PHE A 202 -1.34 -1.00 -2.39
C PHE A 202 -2.42 -0.36 -1.52
N VAL A 203 -2.14 -0.10 -0.24
CA VAL A 203 -3.08 0.65 0.62
C VAL A 203 -3.35 2.04 0.06
N CYS A 204 -2.30 2.77 -0.36
CA CYS A 204 -2.46 4.08 -0.97
C CYS A 204 -3.29 4.04 -2.26
N ALA A 205 -3.09 3.02 -3.11
CA ALA A 205 -3.87 2.85 -4.33
C ALA A 205 -5.33 2.50 -4.03
N GLY A 206 -5.57 1.58 -3.10
CA GLY A 206 -6.91 1.17 -2.69
C GLY A 206 -7.70 2.31 -2.05
N MET A 207 -7.09 3.05 -1.13
CA MET A 207 -7.73 4.16 -0.42
C MET A 207 -7.86 5.42 -1.26
N GLY A 208 -6.81 5.78 -2.00
CA GLY A 208 -6.74 7.07 -2.71
C GLY A 208 -7.36 7.05 -4.09
N ALA A 209 -7.24 5.93 -4.81
CA ALA A 209 -7.73 5.77 -6.18
C ALA A 209 -8.91 4.78 -6.29
N HIS A 210 -9.43 4.26 -5.19
CA HIS A 210 -10.44 3.20 -5.12
C HIS A 210 -10.08 1.98 -6.00
N ALA A 211 -8.80 1.64 -6.01
CA ALA A 211 -8.23 0.65 -6.92
C ALA A 211 -8.42 -0.77 -6.37
N VAL A 212 -9.46 -1.45 -6.80
CA VAL A 212 -9.81 -2.83 -6.36
C VAL A 212 -8.65 -3.80 -6.57
N TRP A 213 -7.91 -3.69 -7.69
CA TRP A 213 -6.74 -4.53 -7.95
C TRP A 213 -5.67 -4.47 -6.85
N ALA A 214 -5.54 -3.32 -6.20
CA ALA A 214 -4.54 -3.14 -5.15
C ALA A 214 -4.88 -3.93 -3.88
N TRP A 215 -6.17 -4.09 -3.60
CA TRP A 215 -6.62 -4.94 -2.50
C TRP A 215 -6.36 -6.43 -2.78
N ASP A 216 -6.47 -6.89 -4.04
CA ASP A 216 -6.12 -8.27 -4.41
C ASP A 216 -4.63 -8.54 -4.19
N GLU A 217 -3.78 -7.60 -4.57
CA GLU A 217 -2.33 -7.72 -4.36
C GLU A 217 -1.95 -7.61 -2.88
N LEU A 218 -2.57 -6.71 -2.13
CA LEU A 218 -2.36 -6.59 -0.68
C LEU A 218 -2.81 -7.86 0.05
N GLU A 219 -3.96 -8.41 -0.29
CA GLU A 219 -4.47 -9.66 0.27
C GLU A 219 -3.49 -10.81 0.05
N ARG A 220 -2.94 -10.91 -1.16
CA ARG A 220 -1.90 -11.91 -1.48
C ARG A 220 -0.66 -11.75 -0.61
N LEU A 221 -0.21 -10.52 -0.35
CA LEU A 221 0.88 -10.26 0.57
C LEU A 221 0.56 -10.66 2.01
N VAL A 222 -0.60 -10.25 2.50
CA VAL A 222 -1.05 -10.45 3.90
C VAL A 222 -1.16 -11.93 4.26
N PHE A 223 -1.72 -12.74 3.36
CA PHE A 223 -1.95 -14.15 3.66
C PHE A 223 -0.77 -15.07 3.30
N ASN A 224 0.18 -14.62 2.48
CA ASN A 224 1.27 -15.49 2.02
C ASN A 224 2.66 -14.96 2.40
N ALA A 225 3.08 -13.81 1.86
CA ALA A 225 4.46 -13.36 1.97
C ALA A 225 4.77 -12.72 3.33
N LEU A 226 3.90 -11.88 3.85
CA LEU A 226 4.12 -11.17 5.11
C LEU A 226 4.24 -12.12 6.32
N PRO A 227 3.39 -13.14 6.51
CA PRO A 227 3.53 -14.06 7.65
C PRO A 227 4.86 -14.80 7.66
N ALA A 228 5.44 -15.08 6.49
CA ALA A 228 6.72 -15.76 6.38
C ALA A 228 7.93 -14.88 6.78
N CYS A 229 7.72 -13.58 7.00
CA CYS A 229 8.79 -12.68 7.47
C CYS A 229 9.12 -12.82 8.95
N VAL A 230 8.30 -13.52 9.72
CA VAL A 230 8.43 -13.67 11.18
C VAL A 230 8.55 -15.14 11.54
N GLU A 231 9.61 -15.51 12.23
CA GLU A 231 9.78 -16.87 12.75
C GLU A 231 8.96 -17.03 14.04
N GLU A 232 8.11 -18.08 14.13
CA GLU A 232 7.17 -18.28 15.24
C GLU A 232 7.83 -18.39 16.63
N THR A 233 9.04 -18.92 16.71
CA THR A 233 9.73 -19.19 17.99
C THR A 233 10.64 -18.06 18.47
N ARG A 234 10.99 -17.15 17.57
CA ARG A 234 11.81 -15.97 17.83
C ARG A 234 11.34 -14.86 16.92
N VAL A 235 11.21 -13.65 17.43
CA VAL A 235 10.99 -12.46 16.58
C VAL A 235 12.29 -12.20 15.80
N GLN A 236 12.61 -13.11 14.89
CA GLN A 236 13.71 -12.95 13.94
C GLN A 236 13.11 -12.57 12.61
N LEU A 237 13.50 -11.40 12.14
CA LEU A 237 13.19 -11.00 10.79
C LEU A 237 14.07 -11.77 9.83
N VAL A 238 13.46 -12.41 8.87
CA VAL A 238 14.16 -12.99 7.72
C VAL A 238 14.42 -11.90 6.69
N GLN A 239 15.63 -11.87 6.17
CA GLN A 239 16.00 -10.89 5.15
C GLN A 239 15.26 -11.16 3.83
N ARG A 240 15.00 -12.42 3.53
CA ARG A 240 14.30 -12.87 2.33
C ARG A 240 13.25 -13.91 2.66
N VAL A 241 12.10 -13.76 2.05
CA VAL A 241 11.02 -14.75 2.07
C VAL A 241 11.06 -15.51 0.75
N ASN A 242 11.07 -16.83 0.85
CA ASN A 242 11.05 -17.70 -0.32
C ASN A 242 10.22 -18.94 -0.01
N SER A 243 9.25 -19.25 -0.86
CA SER A 243 8.39 -20.43 -0.71
C SER A 243 9.10 -21.76 -1.00
N LEU A 244 10.27 -21.74 -1.65
CA LEU A 244 10.98 -22.91 -2.13
C LEU A 244 12.39 -23.08 -1.56
N ALA A 245 12.96 -22.09 -0.89
CA ALA A 245 14.33 -22.10 -0.39
C ALA A 245 14.42 -21.74 1.09
N ALA A 246 15.56 -22.04 1.70
CA ALA A 246 15.86 -21.66 3.06
C ALA A 246 15.78 -20.13 3.23
N GLN A 247 15.22 -19.70 4.35
CA GLN A 247 15.17 -18.31 4.73
C GLN A 247 16.55 -17.84 5.18
N GLU A 248 16.96 -16.66 4.73
CA GLU A 248 18.18 -16.02 5.21
C GLU A 248 17.83 -15.03 6.31
N THR A 249 18.46 -15.18 7.47
CA THR A 249 18.32 -14.22 8.58
C THR A 249 19.31 -13.08 8.40
N GLN A 250 18.88 -11.86 8.64
CA GLN A 250 19.75 -10.69 8.57
C GLN A 250 20.47 -10.50 9.91
N GLN A 251 21.78 -10.29 9.85
CA GLN A 251 22.57 -9.81 10.98
C GLN A 251 22.86 -8.33 10.77
N GLY A 252 22.41 -7.46 11.69
CA GLY A 252 22.68 -6.02 11.63
C GLY A 252 21.53 -5.10 12.02
N SER A 253 21.60 -3.83 11.63
CA SER A 253 20.61 -2.82 12.01
C SER A 253 19.30 -2.97 11.24
N PHE A 254 18.28 -3.43 11.94
CA PHE A 254 16.96 -3.77 11.39
C PHE A 254 15.94 -2.63 11.45
N ALA A 255 16.25 -1.52 12.11
CA ALA A 255 15.22 -0.58 12.57
C ALA A 255 14.32 -0.07 11.44
N LEU A 256 14.88 0.31 10.29
CA LEU A 256 14.10 0.85 9.18
C LEU A 256 13.27 -0.23 8.47
N THR A 257 13.89 -1.38 8.17
CA THR A 257 13.18 -2.50 7.53
C THR A 257 12.06 -3.04 8.41
N LEU A 258 12.34 -3.18 9.73
CA LEU A 258 11.33 -3.60 10.70
C LEU A 258 10.19 -2.58 10.78
N GLY A 259 10.50 -1.30 10.85
CA GLY A 259 9.51 -0.23 10.88
C GLY A 259 8.60 -0.23 9.66
N ARG A 260 9.18 -0.39 8.47
CA ARG A 260 8.42 -0.45 7.21
C ARG A 260 7.54 -1.69 7.14
N LEU A 261 8.06 -2.86 7.53
CA LEU A 261 7.32 -4.10 7.58
C LEU A 261 6.16 -4.04 8.57
N ALA A 262 6.42 -3.60 9.81
CA ALA A 262 5.40 -3.44 10.85
C ALA A 262 4.30 -2.46 10.42
N ARG A 263 4.68 -1.36 9.75
CA ARG A 263 3.73 -0.42 9.18
C ARG A 263 2.89 -1.06 8.07
N GLY A 264 3.50 -1.82 7.16
CA GLY A 264 2.77 -2.55 6.13
C GLY A 264 1.70 -3.47 6.70
N TYR A 265 2.02 -4.22 7.76
CA TYR A 265 1.04 -5.02 8.50
C TYR A 265 -0.08 -4.19 9.12
N ALA A 266 0.28 -3.13 9.86
CA ALA A 266 -0.69 -2.29 10.54
C ALA A 266 -1.67 -1.66 9.53
N LEU A 267 -1.16 -1.10 8.43
CA LEU A 267 -1.96 -0.50 7.38
C LEU A 267 -2.87 -1.53 6.69
N ALA A 268 -2.37 -2.74 6.43
CA ALA A 268 -3.17 -3.81 5.83
C ALA A 268 -4.36 -4.20 6.72
N ILE A 269 -4.13 -4.38 8.04
CA ILE A 269 -5.20 -4.70 8.98
C ILE A 269 -6.19 -3.54 9.11
N GLN A 270 -5.70 -2.31 9.26
CA GLN A 270 -6.53 -1.11 9.38
C GLN A 270 -7.39 -0.85 8.13
N SER A 271 -6.89 -1.21 6.96
CA SER A 271 -7.59 -1.03 5.68
C SER A 271 -8.49 -2.20 5.28
N ALA A 272 -8.52 -3.29 6.05
CA ALA A 272 -9.40 -4.43 5.78
C ALA A 272 -10.87 -4.02 5.73
N VAL A 273 -11.26 -3.11 6.62
CA VAL A 273 -12.58 -2.47 6.60
C VAL A 273 -12.38 -0.96 6.73
N THR A 274 -13.01 -0.20 5.84
CA THR A 274 -12.86 1.26 5.78
C THR A 274 -14.20 1.99 5.83
N ALA A 275 -14.21 3.18 6.42
CA ALA A 275 -15.38 4.05 6.40
C ALA A 275 -15.56 4.70 5.02
N TRP A 276 -16.80 4.87 4.61
CA TRP A 276 -17.23 5.64 3.45
C TRP A 276 -18.21 6.74 3.90
N VAL A 277 -18.47 7.71 3.02
CA VAL A 277 -19.34 8.85 3.32
C VAL A 277 -20.75 8.40 3.75
N ASP A 278 -21.25 7.34 3.11
CA ASP A 278 -22.60 6.81 3.27
C ASP A 278 -22.62 5.40 3.89
N GLY A 279 -21.46 4.88 4.32
CA GLY A 279 -21.38 3.53 4.86
C GLY A 279 -19.98 3.03 5.14
N PHE A 280 -19.68 1.82 4.70
CA PHE A 280 -18.39 1.17 4.91
C PHE A 280 -18.08 0.14 3.82
N ALA A 281 -16.79 -0.13 3.64
CA ALA A 281 -16.30 -1.11 2.69
C ALA A 281 -15.47 -2.21 3.38
N VAL A 282 -15.76 -3.47 3.06
CA VAL A 282 -14.93 -4.63 3.38
C VAL A 282 -14.00 -4.87 2.18
N ASN A 283 -12.77 -4.42 2.31
CA ASN A 283 -11.76 -4.50 1.25
C ASN A 283 -11.04 -5.86 1.26
N MET A 284 -10.85 -6.43 2.44
CA MET A 284 -10.26 -7.76 2.61
C MET A 284 -11.03 -8.54 3.67
N LEU A 285 -11.24 -9.83 3.43
CA LEU A 285 -11.99 -10.72 4.32
C LEU A 285 -11.08 -11.27 5.43
N ILE A 286 -10.44 -10.37 6.18
CA ILE A 286 -9.59 -10.74 7.32
C ILE A 286 -10.48 -10.96 8.55
N PRO A 287 -10.43 -12.14 9.19
CA PRO A 287 -11.21 -12.40 10.41
C PRO A 287 -10.86 -11.41 11.52
N GLY A 288 -11.89 -10.86 12.17
CA GLY A 288 -11.69 -9.86 13.22
C GLY A 288 -12.93 -9.07 13.57
N LYS A 289 -12.75 -8.03 14.39
CA LYS A 289 -13.81 -7.08 14.78
C LYS A 289 -13.44 -5.69 14.34
N TYR A 290 -14.35 -5.01 13.65
CA TYR A 290 -14.13 -3.72 13.04
C TYR A 290 -15.23 -2.74 13.43
N ALA A 291 -14.88 -1.62 14.04
CA ALA A 291 -15.82 -0.55 14.34
C ALA A 291 -16.01 0.35 13.11
N VAL A 292 -17.25 0.57 12.71
CA VAL A 292 -17.64 1.39 11.56
C VAL A 292 -18.77 2.36 11.91
N CYS A 293 -19.14 3.24 10.99
CA CYS A 293 -20.23 4.21 11.20
C CYS A 293 -20.04 5.04 12.49
N ASP A 294 -18.88 5.65 12.68
CA ASP A 294 -18.51 6.41 13.89
C ASP A 294 -18.67 5.59 15.19
N ASN A 295 -18.24 4.34 15.17
CA ASN A 295 -18.37 3.38 16.28
C ASN A 295 -19.82 3.02 16.67
N LYS A 296 -20.80 3.32 15.81
CA LYS A 296 -22.20 2.94 16.06
C LYS A 296 -22.49 1.50 15.70
N MET A 297 -21.63 0.89 14.86
CA MET A 297 -21.73 -0.50 14.43
C MET A 297 -20.38 -1.19 14.58
N VAL A 298 -20.40 -2.46 14.98
CA VAL A 298 -19.22 -3.34 14.99
C VAL A 298 -19.50 -4.51 14.05
N LEU A 299 -18.60 -4.73 13.11
CA LEU A 299 -18.61 -5.91 12.25
C LEU A 299 -17.75 -7.00 12.88
N THR A 300 -18.23 -8.24 12.89
CA THR A 300 -17.41 -9.42 13.15
C THR A 300 -17.29 -10.19 11.85
N ILE A 301 -16.07 -10.40 11.38
CA ILE A 301 -15.76 -11.20 10.20
C ILE A 301 -15.19 -12.53 10.67
N ASP A 302 -15.85 -13.64 10.31
CA ASP A 302 -15.43 -15.00 10.54
C ASP A 302 -15.22 -15.72 9.22
N ALA A 303 -14.19 -16.60 9.15
CA ALA A 303 -13.86 -17.38 7.97
C ALA A 303 -13.81 -18.87 8.31
N GLN A 304 -14.52 -19.70 7.52
CA GLN A 304 -14.51 -21.17 7.62
C GLN A 304 -14.43 -21.78 6.21
N GLY A 305 -13.23 -22.13 5.78
CA GLY A 305 -12.97 -22.56 4.40
C GLY A 305 -13.36 -21.48 3.41
N GLU A 306 -14.26 -21.78 2.49
CA GLU A 306 -14.76 -20.87 1.45
C GLU A 306 -15.89 -19.93 1.94
N ARG A 307 -16.35 -20.10 3.17
CA ARG A 307 -17.45 -19.34 3.75
C ARG A 307 -16.93 -18.22 4.64
N TYR A 308 -17.32 -16.98 4.33
CA TYR A 308 -17.04 -15.78 5.10
C TYR A 308 -18.34 -15.20 5.63
N ALA A 309 -18.48 -15.09 6.96
CA ALA A 309 -19.63 -14.50 7.60
C ALA A 309 -19.28 -13.13 8.19
N ILE A 310 -20.06 -12.12 7.82
CA ILE A 310 -19.91 -10.74 8.30
C ILE A 310 -21.15 -10.42 9.12
N LYS A 311 -21.01 -10.44 10.43
CA LYS A 311 -22.10 -10.18 11.37
C LYS A 311 -22.03 -8.76 11.91
N MET A 312 -23.20 -8.11 11.97
CA MET A 312 -23.35 -6.73 12.40
C MET A 312 -23.85 -6.66 13.84
N HIS A 313 -23.22 -5.82 14.66
CA HIS A 313 -23.59 -5.58 16.05
C HIS A 313 -23.78 -4.08 16.27
N MET A 314 -24.95 -3.68 16.74
CA MET A 314 -25.30 -2.28 16.95
C MET A 314 -26.40 -2.12 18.01
N LYS A 315 -26.45 -0.93 18.63
CA LYS A 315 -27.51 -0.60 19.60
C LYS A 315 -28.79 -0.10 18.95
N ASN A 316 -28.64 0.60 17.84
CA ASN A 316 -29.75 1.20 17.09
C ASN A 316 -29.56 0.90 15.62
N ASP A 317 -30.66 0.73 14.90
CA ASP A 317 -30.66 0.53 13.46
C ASP A 317 -29.86 1.61 12.74
N GLN A 318 -29.08 1.20 11.74
CA GLN A 318 -28.24 2.10 10.95
C GLN A 318 -28.56 1.95 9.46
N LYS A 319 -28.94 3.06 8.81
CA LYS A 319 -28.96 3.10 7.35
C LYS A 319 -27.52 3.30 6.89
N ALA A 320 -26.99 2.35 6.15
CA ALA A 320 -25.63 2.40 5.61
C ALA A 320 -25.53 1.64 4.30
N PHE A 321 -24.63 2.11 3.44
CA PHE A 321 -24.22 1.40 2.24
C PHE A 321 -23.09 0.43 2.60
N PHE A 322 -23.34 -0.85 2.39
CA PHE A 322 -22.34 -1.90 2.53
C PHE A 322 -21.65 -2.12 1.19
N HIS A 323 -20.33 -1.99 1.17
CA HIS A 323 -19.49 -2.39 0.06
C HIS A 323 -18.65 -3.61 0.44
N MET A 324 -18.47 -4.55 -0.46
CA MET A 324 -17.54 -5.66 -0.28
C MET A 324 -16.83 -5.96 -1.59
N ARG A 325 -15.51 -6.00 -1.54
CA ARG A 325 -14.73 -6.47 -2.68
C ARG A 325 -14.95 -7.97 -2.89
N LEU A 326 -15.17 -8.37 -4.14
CA LEU A 326 -15.03 -9.76 -4.55
C LEU A 326 -13.57 -10.00 -4.93
N PRO A 327 -12.87 -10.93 -4.24
CA PRO A 327 -11.49 -11.26 -4.58
C PRO A 327 -11.36 -11.76 -6.02
N ALA A 328 -10.34 -11.30 -6.74
CA ALA A 328 -10.11 -11.73 -8.12
C ALA A 328 -9.80 -13.23 -8.27
N TRP A 329 -9.39 -13.89 -7.18
CA TRP A 329 -9.18 -15.35 -7.15
C TRP A 329 -10.46 -16.16 -7.05
N ALA A 330 -11.59 -15.57 -6.65
CA ALA A 330 -12.85 -16.30 -6.53
C ALA A 330 -13.41 -16.62 -7.92
N SER A 331 -13.57 -17.92 -8.22
CA SER A 331 -14.14 -18.39 -9.51
C SER A 331 -15.64 -18.28 -9.56
N SER A 332 -16.29 -18.37 -8.40
CA SER A 332 -17.72 -18.13 -8.21
C SER A 332 -17.99 -17.50 -6.86
N SER A 333 -19.13 -16.86 -6.71
CA SER A 333 -19.56 -16.25 -5.46
C SER A 333 -21.05 -16.38 -5.27
N GLU A 334 -21.46 -16.77 -4.05
CA GLU A 334 -22.84 -16.71 -3.59
C GLU A 334 -22.91 -15.76 -2.40
N ILE A 335 -23.86 -14.82 -2.44
CA ILE A 335 -24.05 -13.82 -1.39
C ILE A 335 -25.43 -14.03 -0.74
N LEU A 336 -25.42 -14.27 0.55
CA LEU A 336 -26.62 -14.43 1.35
C LEU A 336 -26.73 -13.26 2.33
N VAL A 337 -27.92 -12.74 2.50
CA VAL A 337 -28.26 -11.79 3.57
C VAL A 337 -29.29 -12.45 4.48
N ASN A 338 -28.94 -12.61 5.75
CA ASN A 338 -29.79 -13.32 6.74
C ASN A 338 -30.23 -14.71 6.28
N GLY A 339 -29.30 -15.43 5.63
CA GLY A 339 -29.52 -16.79 5.13
C GLY A 339 -30.30 -16.91 3.82
N ALA A 340 -30.74 -15.81 3.24
CA ALA A 340 -31.43 -15.80 1.95
C ALA A 340 -30.54 -15.25 0.83
N PRO A 341 -30.53 -15.86 -0.37
CA PRO A 341 -29.88 -15.26 -1.54
C PRO A 341 -30.45 -13.86 -1.80
N THR A 342 -29.58 -12.89 -1.95
CA THR A 342 -30.04 -11.52 -2.23
C THR A 342 -29.83 -11.17 -3.71
N ALA A 343 -30.89 -10.64 -4.33
CA ALA A 343 -30.83 -10.03 -5.65
C ALA A 343 -30.63 -8.50 -5.58
N GLU A 344 -30.58 -7.94 -4.36
CA GLU A 344 -30.57 -6.49 -4.11
C GLU A 344 -29.15 -5.88 -4.15
N TYR A 345 -28.13 -6.63 -4.55
CA TYR A 345 -26.80 -6.08 -4.68
C TYR A 345 -26.49 -5.55 -6.08
N ARG A 346 -25.69 -4.52 -6.12
CA ARG A 346 -25.09 -4.03 -7.37
C ARG A 346 -23.64 -4.48 -7.45
N LEU A 347 -23.23 -5.03 -8.58
CA LEU A 347 -21.84 -5.35 -8.86
C LEU A 347 -21.25 -4.23 -9.71
N VAL A 348 -20.30 -3.48 -9.13
CA VAL A 348 -19.59 -2.39 -9.81
C VAL A 348 -18.11 -2.56 -9.54
N ASP A 349 -17.32 -2.63 -10.61
CA ASP A 349 -15.85 -2.68 -10.56
C ASP A 349 -15.29 -3.75 -9.59
N GLY A 350 -15.90 -4.94 -9.56
CA GLY A 350 -15.46 -6.03 -8.68
C GLY A 350 -15.90 -5.90 -7.22
N CYS A 351 -16.78 -4.94 -6.91
CA CYS A 351 -17.36 -4.77 -5.58
C CYS A 351 -18.86 -5.02 -5.58
N ILE A 352 -19.34 -5.65 -4.53
CA ILE A 352 -20.77 -5.77 -4.20
C ILE A 352 -21.16 -4.53 -3.40
N GLY A 353 -22.32 -3.94 -3.74
CA GLY A 353 -22.92 -2.85 -2.99
C GLY A 353 -24.34 -3.18 -2.55
N ILE A 354 -24.65 -3.03 -1.27
CA ILE A 354 -25.99 -3.24 -0.69
C ILE A 354 -26.37 -2.03 0.15
N GLU A 355 -27.44 -1.34 -0.23
CA GLU A 355 -27.98 -0.22 0.53
C GLU A 355 -29.23 -0.66 1.28
N ARG A 356 -29.19 -0.61 2.61
CA ARG A 356 -30.36 -0.93 3.45
C ARG A 356 -30.25 -0.35 4.86
N VAL A 357 -31.34 -0.45 5.63
CA VAL A 357 -31.27 -0.30 7.09
C VAL A 357 -30.80 -1.62 7.68
N TRP A 358 -29.69 -1.58 8.42
CA TRP A 358 -29.11 -2.71 9.10
C TRP A 358 -29.60 -2.79 10.54
N HIS A 359 -29.85 -4.01 11.02
CA HIS A 359 -30.31 -4.31 12.36
C HIS A 359 -29.28 -5.12 13.15
N ASP A 360 -29.35 -5.08 14.48
CA ASP A 360 -28.48 -5.91 15.31
C ASP A 360 -28.68 -7.40 14.99
N GLY A 361 -27.57 -8.08 14.75
CA GLY A 361 -27.55 -9.49 14.36
C GLY A 361 -27.71 -9.77 12.86
N ASP A 362 -27.92 -8.76 12.01
CA ASP A 362 -27.90 -8.96 10.57
C ASP A 362 -26.56 -9.59 10.13
N GLU A 363 -26.62 -10.51 9.19
CA GLU A 363 -25.47 -11.26 8.71
C GLU A 363 -25.42 -11.26 7.18
N ILE A 364 -24.24 -10.99 6.65
CA ILE A 364 -23.91 -11.23 5.24
C ILE A 364 -22.97 -12.44 5.19
N VAL A 365 -23.30 -13.40 4.34
CA VAL A 365 -22.43 -14.54 4.09
C VAL A 365 -22.00 -14.51 2.63
N ALA A 366 -20.67 -14.53 2.42
CA ALA A 366 -20.09 -14.76 1.11
C ALA A 366 -19.51 -16.18 1.07
N VAL A 367 -19.95 -16.96 0.11
CA VAL A 367 -19.36 -18.26 -0.23
C VAL A 367 -18.53 -18.03 -1.50
N LEU A 368 -17.21 -18.18 -1.39
CA LEU A 368 -16.25 -17.85 -2.44
C LEU A 368 -15.48 -19.10 -2.82
N GLU A 369 -15.73 -19.63 -4.00
CA GLU A 369 -15.03 -20.81 -4.48
C GLU A 369 -13.60 -20.47 -4.89
N GLN A 370 -12.62 -21.15 -4.29
CA GLN A 370 -11.21 -20.97 -4.59
C GLN A 370 -10.71 -22.06 -5.53
N PRO A 371 -10.42 -21.76 -6.81
CA PRO A 371 -9.89 -22.76 -7.72
C PRO A 371 -8.44 -23.11 -7.40
N VAL A 372 -8.04 -24.34 -7.69
CA VAL A 372 -6.64 -24.74 -7.62
C VAL A 372 -5.89 -24.13 -8.82
N MET A 373 -5.03 -23.16 -8.56
CA MET A 373 -4.21 -22.50 -9.57
C MET A 373 -2.89 -23.24 -9.73
N ARG A 374 -2.52 -23.59 -10.97
CA ARG A 374 -1.21 -24.11 -11.31
C ARG A 374 -0.36 -22.99 -11.89
N HIS A 375 0.75 -22.70 -11.25
CA HIS A 375 1.74 -21.77 -11.77
C HIS A 375 2.89 -22.57 -12.43
N ASN A 376 3.06 -22.39 -13.73
CA ASN A 376 4.23 -22.91 -14.42
C ASN A 376 5.32 -21.85 -14.33
N SER A 377 6.46 -22.19 -13.72
CA SER A 377 7.66 -21.35 -13.80
C SER A 377 8.17 -21.37 -15.24
N ALA A 378 8.31 -20.22 -15.84
CA ALA A 378 8.97 -20.07 -17.14
C ALA A 378 10.48 -20.25 -17.01
#